data_833f435092b849efc9b41e75104993be
#
_entry.id   833f435092b849efc9b41e75104993be
#
_cell.length_a   1.000
_cell.length_b   1.000
_cell.length_c   1.000
_cell.angle_alpha   90.00
_cell.angle_beta   90.00
_cell.angle_gamma   90.00
#
_symmetry.space_group_name_H-M   'P 1'
#
loop_
_entity.id
_entity.type
_entity.pdbx_description
1 polymer ?
#
loop_
_entity_poly.entity_id
_entity_poly.type
_entity_poly.pdbx_seq_one_letter_code
_entity_poly.pdbx_strand_id
1 'polypeptide(L)'
;MFKRKELAEIPNVKPIAAETKKQRAKEGKQRSKQLRRSAKQSEMNAAQSARSIKKHRAPEKAADCLQYERMYESGICEVEPGLFSMTMAFTDVNFQLARQEEQKSLFTQYSEFLNYFDPDTHLQISLVTRRVDEAEFRRDTFLPLRGDARDRYSEEMNRVISEKALQGQNGLIREKYITISLHEDDYRKAQVRLLKRAEDIQNLFKRMGSTVRRLSGIGRLNLLHGIIRPEEVMEFSYDWLLAEDSLTTKDF
;
A
#
# COMPACT_ATOMS: atom_id res chain seq x y z
N MET A 1 -38.76 -46.56 -67.61
CA MET A 1 -39.21 -47.09 -66.32
C MET A 1 -38.27 -46.57 -65.22
N PHE A 2 -38.56 -45.40 -64.61
CA PHE A 2 -37.72 -44.80 -63.56
C PHE A 2 -38.53 -44.79 -62.28
N LYS A 3 -38.01 -45.47 -61.24
CA LYS A 3 -38.58 -45.52 -59.87
C LYS A 3 -38.40 -44.18 -59.18
N ARG A 4 -39.51 -43.62 -58.67
CA ARG A 4 -39.51 -42.49 -57.72
C ARG A 4 -38.84 -42.92 -56.39
N LYS A 5 -37.81 -42.23 -55.97
CA LYS A 5 -37.26 -42.31 -54.61
C LYS A 5 -38.09 -41.48 -53.66
N GLU A 6 -38.50 -42.12 -52.60
CA GLU A 6 -39.19 -41.51 -51.44
C GLU A 6 -38.35 -40.36 -50.82
N LEU A 7 -39.02 -39.24 -50.61
CA LEU A 7 -38.46 -38.12 -49.83
C LEU A 7 -38.60 -38.51 -48.36
N ALA A 8 -37.45 -38.64 -47.68
CA ALA A 8 -37.38 -38.82 -46.25
C ALA A 8 -37.85 -37.52 -45.52
N GLU A 9 -38.75 -37.66 -44.56
CA GLU A 9 -39.23 -36.57 -43.72
C GLU A 9 -38.12 -35.94 -42.91
N ILE A 10 -38.01 -34.59 -43.01
CA ILE A 10 -37.07 -33.79 -42.23
C ILE A 10 -37.65 -33.63 -40.79
N PRO A 11 -36.94 -34.04 -39.75
CA PRO A 11 -37.44 -33.88 -38.38
C PRO A 11 -37.63 -32.41 -38.03
N ASN A 12 -38.78 -32.12 -37.43
CA ASN A 12 -39.24 -30.80 -37.01
C ASN A 12 -38.28 -30.21 -35.95
N VAL A 13 -37.36 -29.32 -36.40
CA VAL A 13 -36.41 -28.62 -35.52
C VAL A 13 -37.17 -27.51 -34.76
N LYS A 14 -37.40 -27.71 -33.47
CA LYS A 14 -37.96 -26.67 -32.60
C LYS A 14 -37.10 -25.43 -32.63
N PRO A 15 -37.66 -24.22 -32.65
CA PRO A 15 -36.90 -22.98 -32.80
C PRO A 15 -36.05 -22.68 -31.55
N ILE A 16 -34.75 -22.79 -31.67
CA ILE A 16 -33.71 -22.48 -30.64
C ILE A 16 -33.80 -21.00 -30.18
N ALA A 17 -34.49 -20.13 -30.91
CA ALA A 17 -34.61 -18.71 -30.64
C ALA A 17 -35.48 -18.33 -29.44
N ALA A 18 -36.36 -19.19 -28.94
CA ALA A 18 -37.25 -18.86 -27.82
C ALA A 18 -36.63 -19.12 -26.43
N GLU A 19 -35.74 -20.12 -26.32
CA GLU A 19 -35.03 -20.42 -25.07
C GLU A 19 -33.94 -19.38 -24.78
N THR A 20 -33.21 -18.91 -25.79
CA THR A 20 -32.19 -17.86 -25.66
C THR A 20 -32.77 -16.51 -25.23
N LYS A 21 -33.95 -16.13 -25.67
CA LYS A 21 -34.61 -14.88 -25.23
C LYS A 21 -35.01 -14.94 -23.74
N LYS A 22 -35.53 -16.06 -23.25
CA LYS A 22 -35.90 -16.22 -21.84
C LYS A 22 -34.67 -16.28 -20.92
N GLN A 23 -33.57 -16.90 -21.35
CA GLN A 23 -32.30 -16.90 -20.59
C GLN A 23 -31.69 -15.51 -20.50
N ARG A 24 -31.56 -14.79 -21.62
CA ARG A 24 -31.08 -13.40 -21.62
C ARG A 24 -31.92 -12.43 -20.79
N ALA A 25 -33.24 -12.64 -20.76
CA ALA A 25 -34.13 -11.85 -19.89
C ALA A 25 -33.96 -12.18 -18.39
N LYS A 26 -33.68 -13.45 -18.04
CA LYS A 26 -33.35 -13.85 -16.66
C LYS A 26 -31.99 -13.31 -16.22
N GLU A 27 -30.97 -13.40 -17.05
CA GLU A 27 -29.64 -12.86 -16.81
C GLU A 27 -29.65 -11.33 -16.67
N GLY A 28 -30.40 -10.63 -17.54
CA GLY A 28 -30.62 -9.20 -17.44
C GLY A 28 -31.28 -8.76 -16.12
N LYS A 29 -32.28 -9.53 -15.66
CA LYS A 29 -32.92 -9.28 -14.34
C LYS A 29 -32.01 -9.58 -13.16
N GLN A 30 -31.18 -10.62 -13.25
CA GLN A 30 -30.20 -10.93 -12.20
C GLN A 30 -29.09 -9.86 -12.14
N ARG A 31 -28.58 -9.44 -13.29
CA ARG A 31 -27.55 -8.37 -13.38
C ARG A 31 -28.06 -7.03 -12.87
N SER A 32 -29.30 -6.65 -13.20
CA SER A 32 -29.92 -5.43 -12.67
C SER A 32 -30.18 -5.49 -11.16
N LYS A 33 -30.52 -6.67 -10.62
CA LYS A 33 -30.70 -6.87 -9.17
C LYS A 33 -29.36 -6.83 -8.42
N GLN A 34 -28.31 -7.32 -9.05
CA GLN A 34 -26.93 -7.27 -8.50
C GLN A 34 -26.38 -5.84 -8.50
N LEU A 35 -26.57 -5.07 -9.60
CA LEU A 35 -26.22 -3.66 -9.70
C LEU A 35 -26.96 -2.78 -8.68
N ARG A 36 -28.26 -3.06 -8.44
CA ARG A 36 -29.02 -2.35 -7.40
C ARG A 36 -28.57 -2.66 -5.99
N ARG A 37 -28.10 -3.89 -5.74
CA ARG A 37 -27.53 -4.27 -4.43
C ARG A 37 -26.17 -3.61 -4.20
N SER A 38 -25.30 -3.61 -5.20
CA SER A 38 -23.98 -2.92 -5.10
C SER A 38 -24.14 -1.41 -4.95
N ALA A 39 -25.06 -0.77 -5.69
CA ALA A 39 -25.36 0.64 -5.53
C ALA A 39 -25.86 0.98 -4.11
N LYS A 40 -26.77 0.15 -3.57
CA LYS A 40 -27.28 0.34 -2.20
C LYS A 40 -26.21 0.12 -1.12
N GLN A 41 -25.27 -0.80 -1.37
CA GLN A 41 -24.11 -1.02 -0.49
C GLN A 41 -23.14 0.18 -0.54
N SER A 42 -22.87 0.71 -1.72
CA SER A 42 -22.00 1.90 -1.87
C SER A 42 -22.64 3.16 -1.24
N GLU A 43 -23.96 3.32 -1.34
CA GLU A 43 -24.69 4.40 -0.65
C GLU A 43 -24.64 4.25 0.87
N MET A 44 -24.81 3.03 1.39
CA MET A 44 -24.67 2.75 2.83
C MET A 44 -23.25 3.03 3.33
N ASN A 45 -22.22 2.60 2.59
CA ASN A 45 -20.84 2.85 2.94
C ASN A 45 -20.52 4.35 2.89
N ALA A 46 -21.02 5.07 1.87
CA ALA A 46 -20.88 6.53 1.77
C ALA A 46 -21.61 7.26 2.91
N ALA A 47 -22.78 6.78 3.31
CA ALA A 47 -23.54 7.35 4.44
C ALA A 47 -22.85 7.06 5.79
N GLN A 48 -22.20 5.90 5.96
CA GLN A 48 -21.39 5.59 7.15
C GLN A 48 -20.14 6.46 7.20
N SER A 49 -19.43 6.60 6.07
CA SER A 49 -18.27 7.52 5.97
C SER A 49 -18.65 8.98 6.25
N ALA A 50 -19.79 9.45 5.73
CA ALA A 50 -20.31 10.79 6.00
C ALA A 50 -20.76 10.98 7.47
N ARG A 51 -21.18 9.90 8.15
CA ARG A 51 -21.50 9.94 9.59
C ARG A 51 -20.26 9.95 10.47
N SER A 52 -19.18 9.28 10.06
CA SER A 52 -17.88 9.34 10.76
C SER A 52 -17.26 10.74 10.62
N ILE A 53 -17.32 11.35 9.44
CA ILE A 53 -16.84 12.72 9.22
C ILE A 53 -17.58 13.76 10.08
N LYS A 54 -18.89 13.58 10.32
CA LYS A 54 -19.68 14.47 11.17
C LYS A 54 -19.38 14.36 12.69
N LYS A 55 -18.66 13.31 13.12
CA LYS A 55 -18.29 13.12 14.53
C LYS A 55 -16.93 13.74 14.89
N HIS A 56 -16.17 14.24 13.94
CA HIS A 56 -14.92 14.93 14.26
C HIS A 56 -15.24 16.29 14.89
N ARG A 57 -15.17 16.33 16.22
CA ARG A 57 -15.09 17.56 17.00
C ARG A 57 -13.83 18.30 16.53
N ALA A 58 -13.91 19.64 16.45
CA ALA A 58 -12.72 20.42 16.13
C ALA A 58 -11.60 20.07 17.14
N PRO A 59 -10.35 19.84 16.69
CA PRO A 59 -9.25 19.47 17.57
C PRO A 59 -9.03 20.58 18.60
N GLU A 60 -9.01 20.21 19.88
CA GLU A 60 -8.75 21.13 20.99
C GLU A 60 -7.25 21.18 21.32
N LYS A 61 -6.52 20.09 21.03
CA LYS A 61 -5.09 19.93 21.28
C LYS A 61 -4.37 19.53 20.00
N ALA A 62 -3.07 19.79 19.94
CA ALA A 62 -2.23 19.33 18.81
C ALA A 62 -2.28 17.80 18.65
N ALA A 63 -2.37 17.04 19.73
CA ALA A 63 -2.54 15.60 19.73
C ALA A 63 -3.82 15.14 19.01
N ASP A 64 -4.88 15.92 19.04
CA ASP A 64 -6.14 15.59 18.35
C ASP A 64 -6.03 15.70 16.84
N CYS A 65 -4.99 16.39 16.32
CA CYS A 65 -4.70 16.47 14.91
C CYS A 65 -4.07 15.17 14.36
N LEU A 66 -3.53 14.33 15.23
CA LEU A 66 -2.95 13.05 14.88
C LEU A 66 -4.06 12.01 14.74
N GLN A 67 -4.27 11.54 13.53
CA GLN A 67 -5.35 10.61 13.18
C GLN A 67 -4.96 9.15 13.51
N TYR A 68 -4.66 8.87 14.78
CA TYR A 68 -4.53 7.50 15.29
C TYR A 68 -4.85 7.50 16.80
N GLU A 69 -5.31 6.37 17.31
CA GLU A 69 -5.61 6.21 18.74
C GLU A 69 -4.38 5.70 19.50
N ARG A 70 -3.74 4.65 18.99
CA ARG A 70 -2.61 4.00 19.68
C ARG A 70 -1.60 3.44 18.68
N MET A 71 -0.32 3.70 18.95
CA MET A 71 0.80 3.09 18.26
C MET A 71 1.41 2.00 19.15
N TYR A 72 1.67 0.82 18.58
CA TYR A 72 2.32 -0.29 19.28
C TYR A 72 3.77 -0.44 18.83
N GLU A 73 4.64 -0.96 19.69
CA GLU A 73 6.05 -1.20 19.41
C GLU A 73 6.24 -2.07 18.13
N SER A 74 5.35 -3.03 17.92
CA SER A 74 5.33 -3.90 16.75
C SER A 74 5.16 -3.19 15.41
N GLY A 75 4.86 -1.89 15.41
CA GLY A 75 4.52 -1.11 14.22
C GLY A 75 3.05 -1.21 13.79
N ILE A 76 2.22 -1.91 14.54
CA ILE A 76 0.77 -1.88 14.37
C ILE A 76 0.25 -0.59 15.00
N CYS A 77 -0.70 0.03 14.34
CA CYS A 77 -1.36 1.24 14.78
C CYS A 77 -2.86 1.03 14.80
N GLU A 78 -3.50 1.32 15.90
CA GLU A 78 -4.94 1.49 15.98
C GLU A 78 -5.29 2.90 15.55
N VAL A 79 -5.89 3.03 14.37
CA VAL A 79 -6.24 4.33 13.74
C VAL A 79 -7.54 4.85 14.34
N GLU A 80 -8.53 3.98 14.43
CA GLU A 80 -9.82 4.19 15.07
C GLU A 80 -10.14 2.93 15.90
N PRO A 81 -11.04 3.00 16.89
CA PRO A 81 -11.42 1.82 17.65
C PRO A 81 -11.79 0.63 16.76
N GLY A 82 -10.99 -0.43 16.85
CA GLY A 82 -11.18 -1.65 16.04
C GLY A 82 -10.62 -1.58 14.61
N LEU A 83 -10.00 -0.47 14.17
CA LEU A 83 -9.32 -0.37 12.87
C LEU A 83 -7.81 -0.38 13.07
N PHE A 84 -7.19 -1.49 12.74
CA PHE A 84 -5.74 -1.69 12.88
C PHE A 84 -5.03 -1.57 11.55
N SER A 85 -3.85 -0.95 11.55
CA SER A 85 -3.04 -0.76 10.35
C SER A 85 -1.58 -1.13 10.59
N MET A 86 -0.90 -1.55 9.50
CA MET A 86 0.54 -1.82 9.48
C MET A 86 1.15 -1.17 8.23
N THR A 87 2.30 -0.52 8.40
CA THR A 87 3.02 0.15 7.31
C THR A 87 4.32 -0.56 6.99
N MET A 88 4.61 -0.69 5.72
CA MET A 88 5.82 -1.30 5.17
C MET A 88 6.48 -0.36 4.18
N ALA A 89 7.79 -0.21 4.25
CA ALA A 89 8.57 0.48 3.22
C ALA A 89 8.95 -0.52 2.12
N PHE A 90 8.96 -0.08 0.86
CA PHE A 90 9.37 -0.92 -0.26
C PHE A 90 10.29 -0.19 -1.23
N THR A 91 11.12 -0.97 -1.95
CA THR A 91 12.06 -0.46 -2.93
C THR A 91 11.49 -0.50 -4.33
N ASP A 92 12.03 0.35 -5.22
CA ASP A 92 11.66 0.37 -6.63
C ASP A 92 12.06 -0.91 -7.36
N VAL A 93 11.30 -1.18 -8.41
CA VAL A 93 11.64 -2.14 -9.46
C VAL A 93 12.04 -1.37 -10.72
N ASN A 94 13.13 -1.76 -11.34
CA ASN A 94 13.62 -1.11 -12.54
C ASN A 94 12.80 -1.50 -13.78
N PHE A 95 11.57 -0.99 -13.87
CA PHE A 95 10.64 -1.30 -14.95
C PHE A 95 11.09 -0.74 -16.32
N GLN A 96 11.69 0.45 -16.33
CA GLN A 96 12.02 1.14 -17.58
C GLN A 96 13.17 0.48 -18.35
N LEU A 97 14.13 -0.13 -17.66
CA LEU A 97 15.27 -0.81 -18.27
C LEU A 97 15.02 -2.32 -18.49
N ALA A 98 13.90 -2.83 -18.02
CA ALA A 98 13.52 -4.24 -18.19
C ALA A 98 13.13 -4.52 -19.65
N ARG A 99 13.39 -5.74 -20.11
CA ARG A 99 12.95 -6.20 -21.43
C ARG A 99 11.43 -6.29 -21.50
N GLN A 100 10.86 -6.22 -22.70
CA GLN A 100 9.40 -6.20 -22.88
C GLN A 100 8.69 -7.40 -22.24
N GLU A 101 9.30 -8.58 -22.26
CA GLU A 101 8.74 -9.77 -21.60
C GLU A 101 8.76 -9.65 -20.07
N GLU A 102 9.84 -9.12 -19.51
CA GLU A 102 9.99 -8.83 -18.09
C GLU A 102 8.99 -7.76 -17.62
N GLN A 103 8.78 -6.70 -18.42
CA GLN A 103 7.78 -5.68 -18.17
C GLN A 103 6.36 -6.26 -18.10
N LYS A 104 6.02 -7.17 -19.03
CA LYS A 104 4.74 -7.88 -19.02
C LYS A 104 4.59 -8.76 -17.79
N SER A 105 5.65 -9.48 -17.41
CA SER A 105 5.69 -10.31 -16.22
C SER A 105 5.50 -9.48 -14.95
N LEU A 106 6.21 -8.35 -14.82
CA LEU A 106 6.08 -7.41 -13.70
C LEU A 106 4.65 -6.85 -13.61
N PHE A 107 4.05 -6.48 -14.74
CA PHE A 107 2.68 -6.00 -14.77
C PHE A 107 1.68 -7.07 -14.31
N THR A 108 1.87 -8.32 -14.74
CA THR A 108 1.03 -9.45 -14.28
C THR A 108 1.16 -9.66 -12.78
N GLN A 109 2.38 -9.67 -12.24
CA GLN A 109 2.63 -9.83 -10.81
C GLN A 109 2.08 -8.66 -9.98
N TYR A 110 2.15 -7.43 -10.50
CA TYR A 110 1.54 -6.27 -9.88
C TYR A 110 0.01 -6.37 -9.86
N SER A 111 -0.59 -6.88 -10.94
CA SER A 111 -2.02 -7.13 -11.00
C SER A 111 -2.44 -8.23 -10.02
N GLU A 112 -1.65 -9.29 -9.87
CA GLU A 112 -1.85 -10.33 -8.85
C GLU A 112 -1.81 -9.74 -7.43
N PHE A 113 -0.85 -8.86 -7.17
CA PHE A 113 -0.74 -8.16 -5.89
C PHE A 113 -2.00 -7.33 -5.59
N LEU A 114 -2.52 -6.56 -6.54
CA LEU A 114 -3.73 -5.76 -6.32
C LEU A 114 -4.97 -6.62 -6.14
N ASN A 115 -5.05 -7.77 -6.82
CA ASN A 115 -6.17 -8.70 -6.72
C ASN A 115 -6.10 -9.63 -5.49
N TYR A 116 -4.98 -9.62 -4.76
CA TYR A 116 -4.79 -10.45 -3.58
C TYR A 116 -5.66 -10.04 -2.39
N PHE A 117 -6.02 -8.76 -2.31
CA PHE A 117 -6.72 -8.22 -1.14
C PHE A 117 -8.21 -8.52 -1.17
N ASP A 118 -8.71 -8.98 -0.03
CA ASP A 118 -10.13 -9.16 0.22
C ASP A 118 -10.81 -7.78 0.40
N PRO A 119 -12.14 -7.69 0.19
CA PRO A 119 -12.89 -6.43 0.32
C PRO A 119 -12.86 -5.79 1.72
N ASP A 120 -12.48 -6.54 2.75
CA ASP A 120 -12.36 -6.09 4.14
C ASP A 120 -10.98 -5.52 4.48
N THR A 121 -10.03 -5.59 3.54
CA THR A 121 -8.67 -5.06 3.70
C THR A 121 -8.51 -3.77 2.92
N HIS A 122 -8.18 -2.68 3.61
CA HIS A 122 -7.85 -1.42 2.97
C HIS A 122 -6.37 -1.37 2.65
N LEU A 123 -6.05 -0.99 1.42
CA LEU A 123 -4.69 -0.81 0.93
C LEU A 123 -4.45 0.66 0.61
N GLN A 124 -3.38 1.23 1.14
CA GLN A 124 -2.90 2.57 0.82
C GLN A 124 -1.45 2.50 0.36
N ILE A 125 -1.14 3.12 -0.78
CA ILE A 125 0.23 3.33 -1.25
C ILE A 125 0.56 4.80 -1.05
N SER A 126 1.64 5.09 -0.33
CA SER A 126 2.08 6.44 -0.03
C SER A 126 3.47 6.69 -0.61
N LEU A 127 3.63 7.84 -1.26
CA LEU A 127 4.90 8.34 -1.75
C LEU A 127 5.27 9.57 -0.94
N VAL A 128 6.35 9.48 -0.17
CA VAL A 128 6.83 10.57 0.69
C VAL A 128 8.13 11.08 0.12
N THR A 129 8.18 12.37 -0.17
CA THR A 129 9.41 13.04 -0.60
C THR A 129 9.96 13.83 0.56
N ARG A 130 11.17 13.51 1.00
CA ARG A 130 11.86 14.23 2.07
C ARG A 130 13.21 14.76 1.58
N ARG A 131 13.73 15.76 2.26
CA ARG A 131 15.11 16.19 2.05
C ARG A 131 16.06 15.10 2.56
N VAL A 132 17.16 14.93 1.84
CA VAL A 132 18.25 14.06 2.29
C VAL A 132 18.93 14.74 3.47
N ASP A 133 19.12 14.01 4.56
CA ASP A 133 20.03 14.44 5.59
C ASP A 133 21.45 14.43 5.02
N GLU A 134 22.13 15.59 5.09
CA GLU A 134 23.46 15.74 4.56
C GLU A 134 24.47 14.79 5.21
N ALA A 135 24.31 14.51 6.50
CA ALA A 135 25.17 13.56 7.22
C ALA A 135 24.92 12.11 6.77
N GLU A 136 23.65 11.72 6.57
CA GLU A 136 23.27 10.42 6.02
C GLU A 136 23.80 10.25 4.58
N PHE A 137 23.60 11.26 3.74
CA PHE A 137 24.09 11.28 2.36
C PHE A 137 25.62 11.11 2.29
N ARG A 138 26.35 11.86 3.11
CA ARG A 138 27.83 11.76 3.17
C ARG A 138 28.27 10.37 3.59
N ARG A 139 27.65 9.80 4.62
CA ARG A 139 27.99 8.47 5.14
C ARG A 139 27.78 7.38 4.10
N ASP A 140 26.68 7.46 3.34
CA ASP A 140 26.26 6.40 2.41
C ASP A 140 26.89 6.53 1.03
N THR A 141 27.27 7.75 0.63
CA THR A 141 27.71 8.04 -0.75
C THR A 141 29.20 8.35 -0.86
N PHE A 142 29.81 8.89 0.20
CA PHE A 142 31.21 9.30 0.14
C PHE A 142 32.14 8.10 0.26
N LEU A 143 33.23 8.17 -0.50
CA LEU A 143 34.31 7.19 -0.41
C LEU A 143 35.04 7.38 0.92
N PRO A 144 35.24 6.31 1.69
CA PRO A 144 35.95 6.40 2.96
C PRO A 144 37.42 6.70 2.73
N LEU A 145 37.98 7.58 3.55
CA LEU A 145 39.44 7.87 3.58
C LEU A 145 40.12 6.75 4.38
N ARG A 146 41.23 6.24 3.84
CA ARG A 146 41.98 5.09 4.40
C ARG A 146 43.32 5.49 5.02
N GLY A 147 43.75 6.74 4.92
CA GLY A 147 45.04 7.22 5.37
C GLY A 147 46.19 6.86 4.41
N ASP A 148 45.90 6.60 3.11
CA ASP A 148 46.87 6.22 2.11
C ASP A 148 46.98 7.28 0.99
N ALA A 149 48.00 7.13 0.10
CA ALA A 149 48.23 8.04 -1.03
C ALA A 149 47.04 8.14 -2.02
N ARG A 150 46.05 7.26 -1.91
CA ARG A 150 44.83 7.24 -2.75
C ARG A 150 43.74 8.15 -2.22
N ASP A 151 43.86 8.62 -0.98
CA ASP A 151 42.85 9.50 -0.35
C ASP A 151 42.67 10.78 -1.17
N ARG A 152 43.67 11.26 -1.83
CA ARG A 152 43.58 12.41 -2.74
C ARG A 152 42.53 12.20 -3.83
N TYR A 153 42.41 10.99 -4.37
CA TYR A 153 41.41 10.67 -5.39
C TYR A 153 40.00 10.51 -4.76
N SER A 154 39.94 9.95 -3.54
CA SER A 154 38.69 9.84 -2.80
C SER A 154 38.15 11.22 -2.41
N GLU A 155 39.00 12.12 -1.95
CA GLU A 155 38.63 13.52 -1.65
C GLU A 155 38.15 14.28 -2.90
N GLU A 156 38.85 14.15 -4.02
CA GLU A 156 38.45 14.78 -5.28
C GLU A 156 37.09 14.24 -5.76
N MET A 157 36.88 12.92 -5.68
CA MET A 157 35.58 12.30 -6.03
C MET A 157 34.45 12.76 -5.09
N ASN A 158 34.72 12.80 -3.78
CA ASN A 158 33.76 13.29 -2.79
C ASN A 158 33.42 14.76 -3.03
N ARG A 159 34.35 15.57 -3.46
CA ARG A 159 34.11 16.96 -3.86
C ARG A 159 33.17 17.04 -5.07
N VAL A 160 33.44 16.27 -6.13
CA VAL A 160 32.58 16.21 -7.33
C VAL A 160 31.19 15.75 -6.99
N ILE A 161 31.04 14.73 -6.11
CA ILE A 161 29.74 14.23 -5.63
C ILE A 161 28.99 15.35 -4.90
N SER A 162 29.67 16.08 -3.97
CA SER A 162 29.06 17.20 -3.24
C SER A 162 28.60 18.31 -4.17
N GLU A 163 29.42 18.72 -5.13
CA GLU A 163 29.09 19.78 -6.10
C GLU A 163 27.85 19.39 -6.94
N LYS A 164 27.77 18.12 -7.40
CA LYS A 164 26.63 17.63 -8.16
C LYS A 164 25.35 17.50 -7.31
N ALA A 165 25.48 17.11 -6.05
CA ALA A 165 24.36 17.05 -5.13
C ALA A 165 23.76 18.44 -4.86
N LEU A 166 24.61 19.48 -4.77
CA LEU A 166 24.19 20.87 -4.57
C LEU A 166 23.61 21.53 -5.82
N GLN A 167 24.07 21.13 -7.02
CA GLN A 167 23.66 21.73 -8.29
C GLN A 167 22.30 21.25 -8.83
N GLY A 168 21.75 20.17 -8.27
CA GLY A 168 20.50 19.58 -8.75
C GLY A 168 19.41 19.52 -7.67
N GLN A 169 18.19 19.15 -8.08
CA GLN A 169 17.12 18.74 -7.14
C GLN A 169 17.43 17.40 -6.47
N ASN A 170 18.69 17.00 -6.41
CA ASN A 170 19.16 15.71 -5.92
C ASN A 170 19.17 15.60 -4.38
N GLY A 171 18.82 16.69 -3.69
CA GLY A 171 18.62 16.69 -2.23
C GLY A 171 17.28 16.12 -1.77
N LEU A 172 16.52 15.46 -2.65
CA LEU A 172 15.21 14.87 -2.31
C LEU A 172 15.24 13.36 -2.51
N ILE A 173 14.89 12.63 -1.47
CA ILE A 173 14.65 11.19 -1.53
C ILE A 173 13.14 10.94 -1.58
N ARG A 174 12.73 10.02 -2.44
CA ARG A 174 11.35 9.54 -2.51
C ARG A 174 11.25 8.16 -1.88
N GLU A 175 10.64 8.11 -0.74
CA GLU A 175 10.35 6.88 -0.01
C GLU A 175 8.95 6.38 -0.35
N LYS A 176 8.76 5.08 -0.36
CA LYS A 176 7.52 4.42 -0.77
C LYS A 176 7.05 3.49 0.32
N TYR A 177 5.78 3.62 0.64
CA TYR A 177 5.16 2.88 1.72
C TYR A 177 3.86 2.23 1.27
N ILE A 178 3.62 1.04 1.79
CA ILE A 178 2.35 0.34 1.71
C ILE A 178 1.79 0.25 3.11
N THR A 179 0.58 0.75 3.30
CA THR A 179 -0.17 0.58 4.55
C THR A 179 -1.37 -0.30 4.27
N ILE A 180 -1.50 -1.36 5.04
CA ILE A 180 -2.68 -2.23 5.06
C ILE A 180 -3.44 -1.99 6.34
N SER A 181 -4.77 -1.94 6.25
CA SER A 181 -5.66 -1.76 7.41
C SER A 181 -6.80 -2.77 7.34
N LEU A 182 -7.22 -3.25 8.50
CA LEU A 182 -8.34 -4.17 8.63
C LEU A 182 -9.10 -3.91 9.94
N HIS A 183 -10.37 -4.28 9.96
CA HIS A 183 -11.20 -4.22 11.15
C HIS A 183 -11.09 -5.52 11.95
N GLU A 184 -10.84 -5.38 13.26
CA GLU A 184 -10.85 -6.48 14.23
C GLU A 184 -11.26 -5.97 15.59
N ASP A 185 -11.87 -6.85 16.38
CA ASP A 185 -12.34 -6.53 17.72
C ASP A 185 -11.19 -6.52 18.75
N ASP A 186 -10.08 -7.20 18.45
CA ASP A 186 -8.96 -7.40 19.37
C ASP A 186 -7.61 -7.25 18.68
N TYR A 187 -6.68 -6.56 19.36
CA TYR A 187 -5.31 -6.36 18.90
C TYR A 187 -4.57 -7.65 18.54
N ARG A 188 -4.73 -8.72 19.34
CA ARG A 188 -4.03 -9.99 19.09
C ARG A 188 -4.48 -10.64 17.78
N LYS A 189 -5.78 -10.59 17.50
CA LYS A 189 -6.33 -11.10 16.23
C LYS A 189 -5.85 -10.25 15.06
N ALA A 190 -5.90 -8.93 15.21
CA ALA A 190 -5.39 -7.97 14.22
C ALA A 190 -3.91 -8.23 13.93
N GLN A 191 -3.09 -8.42 14.96
CA GLN A 191 -1.66 -8.70 14.84
C GLN A 191 -1.39 -9.94 13.98
N VAL A 192 -2.05 -11.05 14.26
CA VAL A 192 -1.85 -12.30 13.51
C VAL A 192 -2.23 -12.12 12.04
N ARG A 193 -3.38 -11.50 11.77
CA ARG A 193 -3.85 -11.24 10.40
C ARG A 193 -2.94 -10.28 9.64
N LEU A 194 -2.55 -9.17 10.25
CA LEU A 194 -1.66 -8.17 9.65
C LEU A 194 -0.27 -8.75 9.37
N LEU A 195 0.30 -9.51 10.29
CA LEU A 195 1.59 -10.17 10.08
C LEU A 195 1.55 -11.16 8.92
N LYS A 196 0.51 -11.99 8.84
CA LYS A 196 0.33 -12.91 7.71
C LYS A 196 0.23 -12.15 6.38
N ARG A 197 -0.61 -11.10 6.32
CA ARG A 197 -0.74 -10.26 5.10
C ARG A 197 0.60 -9.60 4.73
N ALA A 198 1.36 -9.12 5.73
CA ALA A 198 2.68 -8.53 5.49
C ALA A 198 3.67 -9.53 4.89
N GLU A 199 3.68 -10.78 5.36
CA GLU A 199 4.51 -11.84 4.79
C GLU A 199 4.11 -12.17 3.34
N ASP A 200 2.82 -12.26 3.07
CA ASP A 200 2.31 -12.50 1.71
C ASP A 200 2.73 -11.36 0.77
N ILE A 201 2.63 -10.09 1.21
CA ILE A 201 3.08 -8.92 0.45
C ILE A 201 4.59 -8.97 0.23
N GLN A 202 5.39 -9.30 1.24
CA GLN A 202 6.84 -9.44 1.09
C GLN A 202 7.19 -10.49 0.02
N ASN A 203 6.50 -11.63 0.01
CA ASN A 203 6.70 -12.69 -0.97
C ASN A 203 6.30 -12.26 -2.39
N LEU A 204 5.19 -11.53 -2.53
CA LEU A 204 4.75 -10.98 -3.81
C LEU A 204 5.77 -9.97 -4.37
N PHE A 205 6.23 -9.03 -3.54
CA PHE A 205 7.21 -8.02 -3.94
C PHE A 205 8.58 -8.62 -4.23
N LYS A 206 9.01 -9.62 -3.46
CA LYS A 206 10.25 -10.36 -3.73
C LYS A 206 10.25 -10.99 -5.12
N ARG A 207 9.12 -11.54 -5.58
CA ARG A 207 8.98 -12.07 -6.94
C ARG A 207 9.13 -10.99 -8.00
N MET A 208 8.70 -9.76 -7.73
CA MET A 208 8.87 -8.61 -8.61
C MET A 208 10.28 -8.00 -8.56
N GLY A 209 11.20 -8.52 -7.71
CA GLY A 209 12.54 -7.99 -7.52
C GLY A 209 12.61 -6.77 -6.59
N SER A 210 11.56 -6.50 -5.82
CA SER A 210 11.51 -5.45 -4.80
C SER A 210 11.66 -6.04 -3.40
N THR A 211 12.21 -5.26 -2.48
CA THR A 211 12.28 -5.61 -1.07
C THR A 211 11.25 -4.83 -0.28
N VAL A 212 10.61 -5.48 0.68
CA VAL A 212 9.63 -4.87 1.58
C VAL A 212 10.10 -5.05 3.03
N ARG A 213 10.14 -3.96 3.79
CA ARG A 213 10.51 -3.93 5.20
C ARG A 213 9.37 -3.36 6.03
N ARG A 214 8.94 -4.09 7.05
CA ARG A 214 7.95 -3.60 8.02
C ARG A 214 8.56 -2.47 8.86
N LEU A 215 7.78 -1.43 9.12
CA LEU A 215 8.16 -0.39 10.07
C LEU A 215 7.81 -0.81 11.49
N SER A 216 8.72 -0.55 12.43
CA SER A 216 8.43 -0.61 13.87
C SER A 216 7.56 0.57 14.30
N GLY A 217 7.10 0.57 15.55
CA GLY A 217 6.36 1.70 16.11
C GLY A 217 7.14 3.00 16.01
N ILE A 218 8.42 3.00 16.41
CA ILE A 218 9.32 4.16 16.28
C ILE A 218 9.48 4.54 14.80
N GLY A 219 9.68 3.57 13.91
CA GLY A 219 9.80 3.85 12.47
C GLY A 219 8.56 4.54 11.89
N ARG A 220 7.37 4.18 12.35
CA ARG A 220 6.13 4.87 11.95
C ARG A 220 5.98 6.26 12.56
N LEU A 221 6.37 6.43 13.81
CA LEU A 221 6.37 7.73 14.48
C LEU A 221 7.36 8.70 13.81
N ASN A 222 8.56 8.23 13.45
CA ASN A 222 9.53 9.00 12.68
C ASN A 222 9.01 9.37 11.28
N LEU A 223 8.31 8.45 10.62
CA LEU A 223 7.66 8.76 9.34
C LEU A 223 6.61 9.86 9.49
N LEU A 224 5.73 9.78 10.50
CA LEU A 224 4.73 10.81 10.78
C LEU A 224 5.38 12.14 11.15
N HIS A 225 6.40 12.12 12.01
CA HIS A 225 7.15 13.30 12.39
C HIS A 225 7.77 13.99 11.17
N GLY A 226 8.46 13.25 10.30
CA GLY A 226 9.07 13.79 9.09
C GLY A 226 8.06 14.35 8.07
N ILE A 227 6.81 13.87 8.07
CA ILE A 227 5.73 14.44 7.24
C ILE A 227 5.21 15.74 7.84
N ILE A 228 5.02 15.79 9.17
CA ILE A 228 4.43 16.95 9.86
C ILE A 228 5.47 18.07 10.02
N ARG A 229 6.74 17.72 10.25
CA ARG A 229 7.85 18.64 10.51
C ARG A 229 9.04 18.38 9.59
N PRO A 230 8.91 18.62 8.28
CA PRO A 230 9.93 18.28 7.29
C PRO A 230 11.24 19.05 7.45
N GLU A 231 11.27 20.13 8.22
CA GLU A 231 12.47 20.94 8.48
C GLU A 231 13.27 20.44 9.70
N GLU A 232 12.69 19.56 10.53
CA GLU A 232 13.35 19.01 11.71
C GLU A 232 14.06 17.70 11.36
N VAL A 233 15.39 17.65 11.59
CA VAL A 233 16.23 16.46 11.37
C VAL A 233 16.26 15.54 12.60
N MET A 234 15.48 15.84 13.64
CA MET A 234 15.49 15.09 14.88
C MET A 234 14.74 13.77 14.73
N GLU A 235 15.39 12.66 15.08
CA GLU A 235 14.72 11.36 15.17
C GLU A 235 13.86 11.33 16.44
N PHE A 236 12.61 10.97 16.27
CA PHE A 236 11.71 10.74 17.40
C PHE A 236 12.15 9.47 18.12
N SER A 237 12.33 9.54 19.44
CA SER A 237 12.63 8.40 20.31
C SER A 237 11.53 8.25 21.36
N TYR A 238 11.11 7.01 21.60
CA TYR A 238 10.10 6.66 22.58
C TYR A 238 10.51 5.39 23.31
N ASP A 239 10.56 5.46 24.64
CA ASP A 239 10.87 4.29 25.47
C ASP A 239 9.57 3.57 25.88
N TRP A 240 9.29 2.47 25.23
CA TRP A 240 8.11 1.64 25.45
C TRP A 240 8.06 1.04 26.88
N LEU A 241 9.20 0.92 27.54
CA LEU A 241 9.30 0.34 28.90
C LEU A 241 8.91 1.35 29.97
N LEU A 242 9.07 2.66 29.68
CA LEU A 242 8.73 3.74 30.60
C LEU A 242 7.31 4.24 30.41
N ALA A 243 6.61 3.79 29.37
CA ALA A 243 5.24 4.16 29.13
C ALA A 243 4.34 3.54 30.20
N GLU A 244 3.68 4.38 31.01
CA GLU A 244 2.63 3.91 31.91
C GLU A 244 1.43 3.38 31.11
N ASP A 245 0.70 2.41 31.65
CA ASP A 245 -0.44 1.75 30.98
C ASP A 245 -1.54 2.72 30.52
N SER A 246 -1.60 3.92 31.09
CA SER A 246 -2.59 4.96 30.77
C SER A 246 -2.12 5.99 29.75
N LEU A 247 -0.83 6.06 29.44
CA LEU A 247 -0.27 7.01 28.50
C LEU A 247 -0.15 6.41 27.10
N THR A 248 -0.48 7.20 26.10
CA THR A 248 -0.33 6.83 24.70
C THR A 248 0.83 7.61 24.07
N THR A 249 1.30 7.16 22.92
CA THR A 249 2.34 7.88 22.16
C THR A 249 1.91 9.27 21.68
N LYS A 250 0.66 9.67 21.91
CA LYS A 250 0.15 11.02 21.67
C LYS A 250 0.38 11.98 22.83
N ASP A 251 0.70 11.47 24.00
CA ASP A 251 0.84 12.24 25.23
C ASP A 251 2.29 12.76 25.42
N PHE A 252 3.19 12.40 24.47
CA PHE A 252 4.62 12.77 24.46
C PHE A 252 5.02 13.65 23.29
#